data_592f530ccd6db096369e27f32ea82a2d
#
_entry.id   592f530ccd6db096369e27f32ea82a2d
#
_cell.length_a   1.000
_cell.length_b   1.000
_cell.length_c   1.000
_cell.angle_alpha   90.00
_cell.angle_beta   90.00
_cell.angle_gamma   90.00
#
_symmetry.space_group_name_H-M   'P 1'
#
loop_
_entity.id
_entity.type
_entity.pdbx_description
1 polymer ?
#
loop_
_entity_poly.entity_id
_entity_poly.type
_entity_poly.pdbx_seq_one_letter_code
_entity_poly.pdbx_strand_id
1 'polypeptide(L)'
;LRYGFFITHDDDDARGIVAWAWDLEKNLRTSGSDFFKKLIQRKQANGQTTWITADERELRELTFRKSAILIRNCILQLLPGYFVDQAVAICKTTAAGGTGTDLKDRIVNMESAFKGIGISGDALEKYIGKLTKDCNREDLADLRGIYESLRDGMISKEEREEMFGP
;
A
#
# COMPACT_ATOMS: atom_id res chain seq x y z
N LEU A 1 10.99 21.92 -6.61
CA LEU A 1 10.73 21.38 -5.28
C LEU A 1 12.04 21.15 -4.53
N ARG A 2 12.12 21.56 -3.26
CA ARG A 2 13.19 21.20 -2.31
C ARG A 2 12.60 20.52 -1.10
N TYR A 3 13.36 19.62 -0.49
CA TYR A 3 12.94 18.91 0.71
C TYR A 3 14.16 18.46 1.53
N GLY A 4 13.91 18.13 2.77
CA GLY A 4 14.94 17.61 3.67
C GLY A 4 14.39 17.32 5.07
N PHE A 5 15.27 16.93 5.96
CA PHE A 5 14.97 16.78 7.36
C PHE A 5 16.15 17.17 8.22
N PHE A 6 15.90 17.40 9.51
CA PHE A 6 16.92 17.61 10.52
C PHE A 6 16.47 17.03 11.86
N ILE A 7 17.44 16.70 12.70
CA ILE A 7 17.19 16.18 14.04
C ILE A 7 17.02 17.38 14.98
N THR A 8 15.91 17.41 15.71
CA THR A 8 15.56 18.47 16.65
C THR A 8 15.85 18.12 18.09
N HIS A 9 15.87 16.82 18.38
CA HIS A 9 16.13 16.28 19.70
C HIS A 9 16.85 14.94 19.58
N ASP A 10 17.83 14.71 20.45
CA ASP A 10 18.60 13.45 20.47
C ASP A 10 19.16 13.22 21.87
N ASP A 11 18.48 12.39 22.66
CA ASP A 11 18.94 11.92 23.96
C ASP A 11 19.17 10.40 23.96
N ASP A 12 19.45 9.80 25.13
CA ASP A 12 19.76 8.36 25.22
C ASP A 12 18.56 7.48 24.83
N ASP A 13 17.32 7.93 25.07
CA ASP A 13 16.10 7.14 24.93
C ASP A 13 15.32 7.42 23.64
N ALA A 14 15.41 8.64 23.13
CA ALA A 14 14.51 9.10 22.07
C ALA A 14 15.19 10.05 21.07
N ARG A 15 14.58 10.20 19.91
CA ARG A 15 14.98 11.13 18.86
C ARG A 15 13.78 11.85 18.28
N GLY A 16 13.89 13.17 18.16
CA GLY A 16 12.95 14.02 17.46
C GLY A 16 13.49 14.44 16.10
N ILE A 17 12.64 14.40 15.07
CA ILE A 17 12.98 14.84 13.71
C ILE A 17 11.91 15.76 13.18
N VAL A 18 12.32 16.70 12.34
CA VAL A 18 11.44 17.54 11.52
C VAL A 18 11.83 17.37 10.07
N ALA A 19 10.83 17.05 9.24
CA ALA A 19 10.98 17.06 7.80
C ALA A 19 10.21 18.23 7.18
N TRP A 20 10.62 18.67 6.02
CA TRP A 20 10.03 19.77 5.30
C TRP A 20 10.07 19.55 3.79
N ALA A 21 9.13 20.17 3.08
CA ALA A 21 9.16 20.30 1.64
C ALA A 21 8.77 21.74 1.24
N TRP A 22 9.35 22.23 0.16
CA TRP A 22 9.16 23.58 -0.33
C TRP A 22 8.97 23.58 -1.84
N ASP A 23 7.80 24.00 -2.30
CA ASP A 23 7.53 24.33 -3.69
C ASP A 23 8.06 25.74 -3.97
N LEU A 24 9.15 25.81 -4.73
CA LEU A 24 9.82 27.08 -5.05
C LEU A 24 9.03 27.93 -6.05
N GLU A 25 8.21 27.30 -6.88
CA GLU A 25 7.41 27.98 -7.89
C GLU A 25 6.23 28.72 -7.25
N LYS A 26 5.51 28.03 -6.37
CA LYS A 26 4.34 28.59 -5.67
C LYS A 26 4.70 29.24 -4.33
N ASN A 27 5.96 29.13 -3.93
CA ASN A 27 6.45 29.56 -2.62
C ASN A 27 5.65 28.96 -1.44
N LEU A 28 5.21 27.73 -1.58
CA LEU A 28 4.47 26.99 -0.55
C LEU A 28 5.43 26.08 0.21
N ARG A 29 5.32 26.07 1.53
CA ARG A 29 6.14 25.24 2.41
C ARG A 29 5.25 24.43 3.33
N THR A 30 5.60 23.15 3.52
CA THR A 30 5.02 22.27 4.53
C THR A 30 6.12 21.67 5.40
N SER A 31 5.77 21.31 6.63
CA SER A 31 6.66 20.58 7.53
C SER A 31 5.86 19.64 8.40
N GLY A 32 6.51 18.57 8.85
CA GLY A 32 5.97 17.60 9.79
C GLY A 32 7.04 17.14 10.76
N SER A 33 6.66 16.75 11.96
CA SER A 33 7.56 16.26 13.00
C SER A 33 7.17 14.86 13.45
N ASP A 34 8.15 14.09 13.89
CA ASP A 34 7.97 12.81 14.59
C ASP A 34 8.94 12.74 15.76
N PHE A 35 8.49 12.06 16.81
CA PHE A 35 9.29 11.79 18.00
C PHE A 35 9.18 10.30 18.31
N PHE A 36 10.30 9.61 18.36
CA PHE A 36 10.32 8.15 18.51
C PHE A 36 11.39 7.69 19.49
N LYS A 37 11.10 6.58 20.16
CA LYS A 37 12.06 5.89 21.02
C LYS A 37 13.14 5.20 20.19
N LYS A 38 14.36 5.16 20.68
CA LYS A 38 15.50 4.45 20.06
C LYS A 38 15.41 2.95 20.26
N LEU A 39 14.22 2.38 20.04
CA LEU A 39 13.92 0.98 20.21
C LEU A 39 13.58 0.30 18.89
N ILE A 40 14.04 -0.92 18.72
CA ILE A 40 13.68 -1.80 17.60
C ILE A 40 13.08 -3.11 18.11
N GLN A 41 12.25 -3.71 17.27
CA GLN A 41 11.72 -5.05 17.55
C GLN A 41 12.71 -6.11 17.04
N ARG A 42 13.05 -7.06 17.91
CA ARG A 42 13.87 -8.22 17.54
C ARG A 42 13.14 -9.51 17.92
N LYS A 43 13.01 -10.42 16.93
CA LYS A 43 12.45 -11.74 17.14
C LYS A 43 13.49 -12.63 17.81
N GLN A 44 13.14 -13.24 18.93
CA GLN A 44 13.98 -14.19 19.66
C GLN A 44 13.84 -15.61 19.10
N ALA A 45 14.78 -16.50 19.46
CA ALA A 45 14.76 -17.89 19.03
C ALA A 45 13.50 -18.68 19.46
N ASN A 46 12.84 -18.23 20.54
CA ASN A 46 11.57 -18.78 21.04
C ASN A 46 10.33 -18.25 20.29
N GLY A 47 10.52 -17.44 19.24
CA GLY A 47 9.44 -16.83 18.46
C GLY A 47 8.84 -15.55 19.05
N GLN A 48 9.17 -15.18 20.27
CA GLN A 48 8.71 -13.95 20.92
C GLN A 48 9.42 -12.72 20.33
N THR A 49 8.71 -11.60 20.27
CA THR A 49 9.26 -10.31 19.84
C THR A 49 9.50 -9.43 21.06
N THR A 50 10.72 -8.96 21.22
CA THR A 50 11.12 -8.04 22.28
C THR A 50 11.61 -6.71 21.72
N TRP A 51 11.42 -5.65 22.50
CA TRP A 51 11.97 -4.33 22.19
C TRP A 51 13.35 -4.23 22.82
N ILE A 52 14.35 -3.86 22.03
CA ILE A 52 15.72 -3.62 22.45
C ILE A 52 16.19 -2.27 21.98
N THR A 53 17.17 -1.68 22.66
CA THR A 53 17.82 -0.44 22.22
C THR A 53 18.52 -0.68 20.89
N ALA A 54 18.26 0.21 19.93
CA ALA A 54 18.87 0.18 18.61
C ALA A 54 20.36 0.51 18.70
N ASP A 55 21.21 -0.24 18.01
CA ASP A 55 22.59 0.14 17.80
C ASP A 55 22.69 1.36 16.86
N GLU A 56 23.90 1.91 16.69
CA GLU A 56 24.12 3.13 15.88
C GLU A 56 23.66 2.95 14.42
N ARG A 57 23.88 1.79 13.83
CA ARG A 57 23.46 1.48 12.45
C ARG A 57 21.95 1.36 12.37
N GLU A 58 21.34 0.62 13.26
CA GLU A 58 19.89 0.42 13.35
C GLU A 58 19.17 1.76 13.60
N LEU A 59 19.73 2.60 14.48
CA LEU A 59 19.21 3.93 14.76
C LEU A 59 19.27 4.84 13.53
N ARG A 60 20.33 4.76 12.73
CA ARG A 60 20.45 5.48 11.48
C ARG A 60 19.37 5.03 10.49
N GLU A 61 19.21 3.72 10.30
CA GLU A 61 18.18 3.15 9.42
C GLU A 61 16.77 3.54 9.88
N LEU A 62 16.49 3.47 11.19
CA LEU A 62 15.21 3.90 11.76
C LEU A 62 14.95 5.39 11.50
N THR A 63 15.96 6.23 11.71
CA THR A 63 15.86 7.69 11.47
C THR A 63 15.57 7.97 10.00
N PHE A 64 16.29 7.35 9.06
CA PHE A 64 16.04 7.55 7.63
C PHE A 64 14.67 7.06 7.20
N ARG A 65 14.23 5.91 7.70
CA ARG A 65 12.88 5.40 7.41
C ARG A 65 11.79 6.36 7.89
N LYS A 66 11.91 6.87 9.12
CA LYS A 66 10.98 7.83 9.70
C LYS A 66 10.97 9.17 8.94
N SER A 67 12.15 9.70 8.63
CA SER A 67 12.27 10.96 7.87
C SER A 67 11.75 10.82 6.44
N ALA A 68 11.94 9.69 5.77
CA ALA A 68 11.40 9.45 4.44
C ALA A 68 9.87 9.47 4.40
N ILE A 69 9.21 8.90 5.43
CA ILE A 69 7.75 8.94 5.57
C ILE A 69 7.27 10.39 5.74
N LEU A 70 7.93 11.17 6.60
CA LEU A 70 7.58 12.59 6.82
C LEU A 70 7.79 13.42 5.56
N ILE A 71 8.93 13.27 4.88
CA ILE A 71 9.24 13.97 3.62
C ILE A 71 8.17 13.66 2.58
N ARG A 72 7.83 12.38 2.38
CA ARG A 72 6.75 11.97 1.46
C ARG A 72 5.44 12.67 1.80
N ASN A 73 5.05 12.71 3.07
CA ASN A 73 3.81 13.34 3.51
C ASN A 73 3.85 14.85 3.25
N CYS A 74 4.97 15.53 3.53
CA CYS A 74 5.15 16.94 3.21
C CYS A 74 5.05 17.22 1.70
N ILE A 75 5.65 16.38 0.86
CA ILE A 75 5.57 16.51 -0.60
C ILE A 75 4.12 16.32 -1.08
N LEU A 76 3.42 15.29 -0.58
CA LEU A 76 2.03 15.03 -0.96
C LEU A 76 1.08 16.18 -0.59
N GLN A 77 1.33 16.88 0.52
CA GLN A 77 0.55 18.06 0.91
C GLN A 77 0.74 19.26 -0.02
N LEU A 78 1.87 19.34 -0.74
CA LEU A 78 2.13 20.40 -1.73
C LEU A 78 1.50 20.10 -3.08
N LEU A 79 1.17 18.81 -3.37
CA LEU A 79 0.57 18.42 -4.64
C LEU A 79 -0.93 18.74 -4.63
N PRO A 80 -1.45 19.36 -5.70
CA PRO A 80 -2.90 19.47 -5.89
C PRO A 80 -3.55 18.09 -5.92
N GLY A 81 -4.68 17.93 -5.21
CA GLY A 81 -5.38 16.65 -5.08
C GLY A 81 -5.68 15.96 -6.43
N TYR A 82 -6.05 16.75 -7.44
CA TYR A 82 -6.37 16.22 -8.77
C TYR A 82 -5.20 15.48 -9.45
N PHE A 83 -3.94 15.86 -9.16
CA PHE A 83 -2.78 15.09 -9.66
C PHE A 83 -2.67 13.71 -9.03
N VAL A 84 -2.97 13.62 -7.74
CA VAL A 84 -2.98 12.34 -7.03
C VAL A 84 -4.09 11.46 -7.57
N ASP A 85 -5.30 12.02 -7.75
CA ASP A 85 -6.45 11.29 -8.30
C ASP A 85 -6.17 10.79 -9.73
N GLN A 86 -5.57 11.63 -10.57
CA GLN A 86 -5.17 11.27 -11.93
C GLN A 86 -4.12 10.13 -11.93
N ALA A 87 -3.11 10.23 -11.07
CA ALA A 87 -2.08 9.20 -10.95
C ALA A 87 -2.69 7.86 -10.50
N VAL A 88 -3.58 7.89 -9.50
CA VAL A 88 -4.31 6.70 -9.02
C VAL A 88 -5.17 6.11 -10.15
N ALA A 89 -5.89 6.92 -10.91
CA ALA A 89 -6.69 6.46 -12.05
C ALA A 89 -5.82 5.78 -13.13
N ILE A 90 -4.67 6.37 -13.46
CA ILE A 90 -3.70 5.77 -14.40
C ILE A 90 -3.16 4.44 -13.86
N CYS A 91 -2.79 4.38 -12.57
CA CYS A 91 -2.32 3.16 -11.94
C CYS A 91 -3.39 2.06 -11.97
N LYS A 92 -4.64 2.39 -11.63
CA LYS A 92 -5.77 1.45 -11.72
C LYS A 92 -5.95 0.93 -13.14
N THR A 93 -5.95 1.82 -14.15
CA THR A 93 -6.07 1.44 -15.57
C THR A 93 -4.92 0.53 -16.00
N THR A 94 -3.69 0.81 -15.56
CA THR A 94 -2.51 0.00 -15.87
C THR A 94 -2.58 -1.36 -15.17
N ALA A 95 -2.94 -1.39 -13.89
CA ALA A 95 -3.14 -2.62 -13.13
C ALA A 95 -4.26 -3.48 -13.75
N ALA A 96 -5.32 -2.83 -14.23
CA ALA A 96 -6.35 -3.48 -15.03
C ALA A 96 -5.85 -3.97 -16.41
N GLY A 97 -4.55 -3.81 -16.75
CA GLY A 97 -3.87 -4.35 -17.94
C GLY A 97 -3.90 -3.45 -19.16
N GLY A 98 -4.07 -2.13 -18.99
CA GLY A 98 -4.00 -1.16 -20.09
C GLY A 98 -5.08 -1.33 -21.15
N THR A 99 -4.84 -0.75 -22.33
CA THR A 99 -5.78 -0.72 -23.45
C THR A 99 -5.59 -1.83 -24.50
N GLY A 100 -4.59 -2.72 -24.32
CA GLY A 100 -4.08 -3.60 -25.39
C GLY A 100 -4.71 -4.99 -25.50
N THR A 101 -5.52 -5.45 -24.55
CA THR A 101 -6.16 -6.77 -24.60
C THR A 101 -7.68 -6.61 -24.59
N ASP A 102 -8.39 -7.40 -25.37
CA ASP A 102 -9.86 -7.37 -25.40
C ASP A 102 -10.39 -7.65 -23.98
N LEU A 103 -11.37 -6.83 -23.55
CA LEU A 103 -12.00 -6.97 -22.24
C LEU A 103 -12.60 -8.37 -22.04
N LYS A 104 -13.13 -8.95 -23.12
CA LYS A 104 -13.71 -10.30 -23.11
C LYS A 104 -12.69 -11.37 -22.77
N ASP A 105 -11.51 -11.34 -23.41
CA ASP A 105 -10.43 -12.30 -23.14
C ASP A 105 -9.96 -12.22 -21.69
N ARG A 106 -9.97 -11.03 -21.13
CA ARG A 106 -9.58 -10.78 -19.74
C ARG A 106 -10.59 -11.30 -18.74
N ILE A 107 -11.89 -11.17 -19.03
CA ILE A 107 -12.97 -11.76 -18.23
C ILE A 107 -12.83 -13.27 -18.21
N VAL A 108 -12.63 -13.90 -19.36
CA VAL A 108 -12.44 -15.36 -19.47
C VAL A 108 -11.19 -15.82 -18.70
N ASN A 109 -10.09 -15.09 -18.81
CA ASN A 109 -8.87 -15.43 -18.09
C ASN A 109 -9.04 -15.28 -16.57
N MET A 110 -9.75 -14.26 -16.12
CA MET A 110 -10.07 -14.03 -14.72
C MET A 110 -10.94 -15.16 -14.17
N GLU A 111 -12.04 -15.53 -14.85
CA GLU A 111 -12.90 -16.65 -14.46
C GLU A 111 -12.09 -17.95 -14.35
N SER A 112 -11.22 -18.20 -15.33
CA SER A 112 -10.35 -19.38 -15.33
C SER A 112 -9.38 -19.39 -14.15
N ALA A 113 -8.84 -18.23 -13.78
CA ALA A 113 -7.93 -18.08 -12.64
C ALA A 113 -8.66 -18.41 -11.32
N PHE A 114 -9.85 -17.85 -11.09
CA PHE A 114 -10.66 -18.11 -9.90
C PHE A 114 -11.11 -19.59 -9.82
N LYS A 115 -11.48 -20.18 -10.95
CA LYS A 115 -11.78 -21.61 -11.03
C LYS A 115 -10.57 -22.48 -10.65
N GLY A 116 -9.36 -22.04 -11.01
CA GLY A 116 -8.11 -22.72 -10.65
C GLY A 116 -7.83 -22.78 -9.15
N ILE A 117 -8.37 -21.84 -8.37
CA ILE A 117 -8.29 -21.82 -6.90
C ILE A 117 -9.59 -22.32 -6.23
N GLY A 118 -10.51 -22.94 -6.99
CA GLY A 118 -11.71 -23.59 -6.49
C GLY A 118 -12.89 -22.64 -6.23
N ILE A 119 -12.94 -21.47 -6.87
CA ILE A 119 -14.08 -20.54 -6.80
C ILE A 119 -14.87 -20.66 -8.12
N SER A 120 -16.17 -20.98 -8.01
CA SER A 120 -17.03 -21.13 -9.18
C SER A 120 -17.42 -19.77 -9.78
N GLY A 121 -17.82 -19.76 -11.06
CA GLY A 121 -18.33 -18.56 -11.71
C GLY A 121 -19.57 -17.99 -11.01
N ASP A 122 -20.47 -18.84 -10.56
CA ASP A 122 -21.69 -18.42 -9.83
C ASP A 122 -21.34 -17.74 -8.49
N ALA A 123 -20.35 -18.26 -7.77
CA ALA A 123 -19.86 -17.66 -6.52
C ALA A 123 -19.24 -16.28 -6.79
N LEU A 124 -18.50 -16.16 -7.89
CA LEU A 124 -17.88 -14.90 -8.32
C LEU A 124 -18.95 -13.86 -8.71
N GLU A 125 -19.97 -14.26 -9.48
CA GLU A 125 -21.11 -13.39 -9.86
C GLU A 125 -21.91 -12.93 -8.64
N LYS A 126 -22.12 -13.80 -7.68
CA LYS A 126 -22.78 -13.46 -6.42
C LYS A 126 -21.97 -12.45 -5.61
N TYR A 127 -20.66 -12.60 -5.58
CA TYR A 127 -19.77 -11.66 -4.91
C TYR A 127 -19.77 -10.28 -5.56
N ILE A 128 -19.69 -10.24 -6.89
CA ILE A 128 -19.67 -8.98 -7.67
C ILE A 128 -21.05 -8.32 -7.72
N GLY A 129 -22.13 -9.08 -7.54
CA GLY A 129 -23.51 -8.61 -7.65
C GLY A 129 -23.99 -8.41 -9.09
N LYS A 130 -23.26 -8.93 -10.09
CA LYS A 130 -23.59 -8.87 -11.53
C LYS A 130 -22.96 -10.06 -12.28
N LEU A 131 -23.41 -10.27 -13.51
CA LEU A 131 -22.82 -11.30 -14.37
C LEU A 131 -21.36 -10.96 -14.71
N THR A 132 -20.50 -11.96 -14.76
CA THR A 132 -19.07 -11.76 -15.07
C THR A 132 -18.85 -11.11 -16.44
N LYS A 133 -19.70 -11.41 -17.43
CA LYS A 133 -19.67 -10.79 -18.77
C LYS A 133 -19.92 -9.29 -18.77
N ASP A 134 -20.56 -8.74 -17.74
CA ASP A 134 -20.89 -7.34 -17.57
C ASP A 134 -19.83 -6.58 -16.74
N CYS A 135 -18.74 -7.25 -16.37
CA CYS A 135 -17.63 -6.63 -15.66
C CYS A 135 -16.93 -5.60 -16.52
N ASN A 136 -16.65 -4.47 -15.91
CA ASN A 136 -15.82 -3.43 -16.49
C ASN A 136 -14.32 -3.61 -16.08
N ARG A 137 -13.46 -2.69 -16.49
CA ARG A 137 -12.02 -2.76 -16.20
C ARG A 137 -11.69 -2.52 -14.73
N GLU A 138 -12.49 -1.73 -14.02
CA GLU A 138 -12.31 -1.50 -12.58
C GLU A 138 -12.64 -2.75 -11.80
N ASP A 139 -13.74 -3.42 -12.12
CA ASP A 139 -14.12 -4.70 -11.52
C ASP A 139 -13.01 -5.74 -11.67
N LEU A 140 -12.40 -5.82 -12.87
CA LEU A 140 -11.30 -6.75 -13.13
C LEU A 140 -10.03 -6.40 -12.33
N ALA A 141 -9.79 -5.11 -12.08
CA ALA A 141 -8.65 -4.70 -11.23
C ALA A 141 -8.86 -5.08 -9.77
N ASP A 142 -10.08 -4.88 -9.26
CA ASP A 142 -10.46 -5.25 -7.89
C ASP A 142 -10.41 -6.78 -7.70
N LEU A 143 -10.97 -7.53 -8.65
CA LEU A 143 -10.91 -8.99 -8.64
C LEU A 143 -9.49 -9.53 -8.71
N ARG A 144 -8.62 -8.90 -9.47
CA ARG A 144 -7.20 -9.27 -9.51
C ARG A 144 -6.54 -9.09 -8.14
N GLY A 145 -6.81 -7.99 -7.45
CA GLY A 145 -6.30 -7.76 -6.09
C GLY A 145 -6.75 -8.84 -5.12
N ILE A 146 -8.04 -9.24 -5.20
CA ILE A 146 -8.61 -10.33 -4.38
C ILE A 146 -7.95 -11.67 -4.73
N TYR A 147 -7.79 -11.97 -6.03
CA TYR A 147 -7.13 -13.20 -6.48
C TYR A 147 -5.70 -13.30 -5.95
N GLU A 148 -4.91 -12.23 -6.05
CA GLU A 148 -3.55 -12.18 -5.53
C GLU A 148 -3.52 -12.38 -4.01
N SER A 149 -4.45 -11.76 -3.27
CA SER A 149 -4.57 -11.92 -1.81
C SER A 149 -4.95 -13.34 -1.39
N LEU A 150 -5.83 -14.01 -2.16
CA LEU A 150 -6.19 -15.41 -1.94
C LEU A 150 -5.04 -16.35 -2.24
N ARG A 151 -4.32 -16.14 -3.36
CA ARG A 151 -3.16 -16.93 -3.76
C ARG A 151 -2.02 -16.82 -2.76
N ASP A 152 -1.77 -15.62 -2.26
CA ASP A 152 -0.68 -15.33 -1.33
C ASP A 152 -1.04 -15.67 0.14
N GLY A 153 -2.24 -16.21 0.38
CA GLY A 153 -2.71 -16.65 1.70
C GLY A 153 -2.96 -15.50 2.69
N MET A 154 -3.22 -14.30 2.19
CA MET A 154 -3.54 -13.12 3.00
C MET A 154 -5.00 -13.12 3.49
N ILE A 155 -5.86 -13.87 2.82
CA ILE A 155 -7.28 -14.06 3.18
C ILE A 155 -7.41 -15.42 3.86
N SER A 156 -8.01 -15.45 5.04
CA SER A 156 -8.25 -16.68 5.81
C SER A 156 -9.30 -17.56 5.13
N LYS A 157 -9.41 -18.83 5.56
CA LYS A 157 -10.42 -19.75 5.02
C LYS A 157 -11.84 -19.27 5.36
N GLU A 158 -12.04 -18.77 6.57
CA GLU A 158 -13.29 -18.24 7.06
C GLU A 158 -13.75 -17.03 6.24
N GLU A 159 -12.86 -16.08 5.99
CA GLU A 159 -13.13 -14.90 5.15
C GLU A 159 -13.43 -15.30 3.70
N ARG A 160 -12.72 -16.30 3.16
CA ARG A 160 -12.99 -16.83 1.82
C ARG A 160 -14.39 -17.44 1.71
N GLU A 161 -14.81 -18.25 2.72
CA GLU A 161 -16.14 -18.85 2.76
C GLU A 161 -17.23 -17.79 2.93
N GLU A 162 -16.97 -16.72 3.67
CA GLU A 162 -17.89 -15.59 3.79
C GLU A 162 -18.05 -14.83 2.45
N MET A 163 -16.97 -14.65 1.69
CA MET A 163 -16.98 -13.94 0.42
C MET A 163 -17.60 -14.74 -0.72
N PHE A 164 -17.29 -16.03 -0.82
CA PHE A 164 -17.62 -16.85 -1.99
C PHE A 164 -18.51 -18.06 -1.68
N GLY A 165 -18.80 -18.30 -0.39
CA GLY A 165 -19.52 -19.48 0.07
C GLY A 165 -18.62 -20.72 0.21
N PRO A 166 -19.18 -21.81 0.72
CA PRO A 166 -18.46 -23.06 0.97
C PRO A 166 -18.01 -23.76 -0.31
#